data_0c062f912bbe0c178f920b08af46cf8b
#
_entry.id   0c062f912bbe0c178f920b08af46cf8b
#
_cell.length_a   1.000
_cell.length_b   1.000
_cell.length_c   1.000
_cell.angle_alpha   90.00
_cell.angle_beta   90.00
_cell.angle_gamma   90.00
#
_symmetry.space_group_name_H-M   'P 1'
#
loop_
_entity.id
_entity.type
_entity.pdbx_description
1 polymer ?
#
loop_
_entity_poly.entity_id
_entity_poly.type
_entity_poly.pdbx_seq_one_letter_code
_entity_poly.pdbx_strand_id
1 'polypeptide(L)'
;LFPYTTLFRSESYWQGRSSLAELENVGAGLRQRHWQAQSALDWVPVGDFSFYDQVLDMTFILGNLPKRVQGFYGAELDNYFRLARGRSASASGDAHAGCCAGVTAGEMTKWFDTNYHYIVPEFTAGTTFSLNAGRLLAQLDEARRLGVKAKPVIIGPVTYLAIGKSKDGSARLDLLERLLPVYAELLDLLAVHGAEWVQIDEPLLVTELEADWQQAFNTAYHHLKSCRVKLLLATYFGALHENKYLAANLPVAGLHVDAVSGRDDVLPLLNLLPLHKVVSLGVVNGRNVWKTDLNATLDWLEPLARNLGPRLWIAPSCSLLHVPVDL
;
A
#
# COMPACT_ATOMS: atom_id res chain seq x y z
N LEU A 1 12.73 -0.57 -0.56
CA LEU A 1 14.04 -1.15 -0.37
C LEU A 1 13.88 -2.60 -0.02
N PHE A 2 14.07 -3.49 -1.00
CA PHE A 2 14.38 -4.86 -0.63
C PHE A 2 15.74 -4.79 0.08
N PRO A 3 15.82 -5.06 1.38
CA PRO A 3 17.13 -5.23 1.98
C PRO A 3 17.85 -6.28 1.13
N TYR A 4 19.07 -6.04 0.75
CA TYR A 4 19.93 -6.94 -0.02
C TYR A 4 19.80 -8.39 0.45
N THR A 5 19.60 -8.58 1.76
CA THR A 5 19.27 -9.84 2.43
C THR A 5 17.98 -10.50 1.95
N THR A 6 16.90 -9.76 1.68
CA THR A 6 15.61 -10.36 1.26
C THR A 6 15.70 -10.86 -0.18
N LEU A 7 16.31 -10.08 -1.07
CA LEU A 7 16.50 -10.49 -2.47
C LEU A 7 17.33 -11.77 -2.57
N PHE A 8 18.47 -11.85 -1.88
CA PHE A 8 19.30 -13.06 -1.86
C PHE A 8 18.58 -14.27 -1.26
N ARG A 9 17.73 -14.07 -0.24
CA ARG A 9 16.95 -15.15 0.37
C ARG A 9 15.82 -15.61 -0.53
N SER A 10 15.13 -14.70 -1.20
CA SER A 10 14.14 -15.05 -2.21
C SER A 10 14.76 -15.79 -3.38
N GLU A 11 15.93 -15.36 -3.88
CA GLU A 11 16.67 -16.10 -4.91
C GLU A 11 17.10 -17.49 -4.45
N SER A 12 17.58 -17.64 -3.21
CA SER A 12 17.93 -18.94 -2.62
C SER A 12 16.70 -19.86 -2.58
N TYR A 13 15.55 -19.33 -2.18
CA TYR A 13 14.29 -20.05 -2.18
C TYR A 13 13.87 -20.47 -3.60
N TRP A 14 13.91 -19.57 -4.56
CA TRP A 14 13.55 -19.87 -5.96
C TRP A 14 14.45 -20.91 -6.60
N GLN A 15 15.69 -21.02 -6.13
CA GLN A 15 16.67 -22.03 -6.58
C GLN A 15 16.56 -23.33 -5.77
N GLY A 16 15.60 -23.46 -4.85
CA GLY A 16 15.40 -24.65 -4.01
C GLY A 16 16.50 -24.86 -2.96
N ARG A 17 17.31 -23.83 -2.66
CA ARG A 17 18.41 -23.90 -1.68
C ARG A 17 17.96 -23.53 -0.25
N SER A 18 16.79 -22.99 -0.10
CA SER A 18 16.16 -22.70 1.20
C SER A 18 14.69 -23.08 1.16
N SER A 19 14.15 -23.43 2.33
CA SER A 19 12.74 -23.78 2.50
C SER A 19 11.85 -22.55 2.60
N LEU A 20 10.53 -22.74 2.43
CA LEU A 20 9.52 -21.70 2.65
C LEU A 20 9.60 -21.15 4.07
N ALA A 21 9.70 -22.02 5.08
CA ALA A 21 9.79 -21.63 6.48
C ALA A 21 11.03 -20.76 6.77
N GLU A 22 12.17 -21.05 6.16
CA GLU A 22 13.37 -20.21 6.29
C GLU A 22 13.16 -18.83 5.68
N LEU A 23 12.49 -18.72 4.52
CA LEU A 23 12.18 -17.46 3.88
C LEU A 23 11.21 -16.63 4.73
N GLU A 24 10.15 -17.25 5.24
CA GLU A 24 9.16 -16.60 6.12
C GLU A 24 9.80 -16.12 7.43
N ASN A 25 10.68 -16.92 8.05
CA ASN A 25 11.41 -16.54 9.25
C ASN A 25 12.33 -15.33 9.01
N VAL A 26 13.00 -15.26 7.87
CA VAL A 26 13.78 -14.07 7.49
C VAL A 26 12.86 -12.85 7.36
N GLY A 27 11.71 -12.98 6.71
CA GLY A 27 10.71 -11.92 6.59
C GLY A 27 10.23 -11.42 7.96
N ALA A 28 9.89 -12.34 8.87
CA ALA A 28 9.48 -12.01 10.24
C ALA A 28 10.60 -11.28 11.02
N GLY A 29 11.85 -11.76 10.93
CA GLY A 29 12.98 -11.10 11.56
C GLY A 29 13.28 -9.70 11.03
N LEU A 30 13.05 -9.46 9.72
CA LEU A 30 13.18 -8.14 9.12
C LEU A 30 12.07 -7.19 9.62
N ARG A 31 10.81 -7.62 9.62
CA ARG A 31 9.69 -6.85 10.15
C ARG A 31 9.91 -6.48 11.62
N GLN A 32 10.27 -7.46 12.45
CA GLN A 32 10.56 -7.24 13.86
C GLN A 32 11.62 -6.15 14.05
N ARG A 33 12.74 -6.23 13.33
CA ARG A 33 13.83 -5.25 13.42
C ARG A 33 13.37 -3.85 12.97
N HIS A 34 12.58 -3.76 11.90
CA HIS A 34 12.05 -2.49 11.41
C HIS A 34 11.08 -1.87 12.42
N TRP A 35 10.18 -2.65 13.02
CA TRP A 35 9.25 -2.14 14.03
C TRP A 35 9.97 -1.74 15.32
N GLN A 36 10.98 -2.50 15.75
CA GLN A 36 11.81 -2.11 16.91
C GLN A 36 12.54 -0.80 16.68
N ALA A 37 13.11 -0.58 15.48
CA ALA A 37 13.75 0.67 15.13
C ALA A 37 12.79 1.88 15.13
N GLN A 38 11.49 1.64 14.96
CA GLN A 38 10.43 2.65 14.94
C GLN A 38 9.62 2.70 16.25
N SER A 39 10.03 1.98 17.28
CA SER A 39 9.25 1.86 18.54
C SER A 39 9.02 3.18 19.29
N ALA A 40 9.81 4.22 19.00
CA ALA A 40 9.64 5.56 19.57
C ALA A 40 8.57 6.40 18.84
N LEU A 41 8.03 5.93 17.73
CA LEU A 41 6.98 6.62 16.99
C LEU A 41 5.60 6.35 17.61
N ASP A 42 4.70 7.35 17.51
CA ASP A 42 3.31 7.19 17.96
C ASP A 42 2.54 6.15 17.16
N TRP A 43 2.82 6.04 15.86
CA TRP A 43 2.23 5.06 14.96
C TRP A 43 3.30 4.40 14.09
N VAL A 44 3.28 3.08 14.04
CA VAL A 44 4.23 2.29 13.25
C VAL A 44 3.50 1.61 12.09
N PRO A 45 3.97 1.77 10.85
CA PRO A 45 3.34 1.13 9.69
C PRO A 45 3.46 -0.39 9.77
N VAL A 46 2.40 -1.08 9.32
CA VAL A 46 2.31 -2.55 9.18
C VAL A 46 1.68 -2.85 7.83
N GLY A 47 2.18 -3.86 7.13
CA GLY A 47 1.76 -4.18 5.77
C GLY A 47 2.59 -3.48 4.69
N ASP A 48 3.63 -2.75 5.09
CA ASP A 48 4.62 -2.10 4.22
C ASP A 48 5.79 -3.03 3.82
N PHE A 49 5.83 -4.24 4.39
CA PHE A 49 6.81 -5.27 4.03
C PHE A 49 6.21 -6.22 2.98
N SER A 50 6.87 -6.34 1.82
CA SER A 50 6.51 -7.25 0.74
C SER A 50 7.64 -8.21 0.43
N PHE A 51 7.31 -9.46 0.06
CA PHE A 51 8.30 -10.40 -0.49
C PHE A 51 8.66 -10.09 -1.95
N TYR A 52 7.83 -9.31 -2.65
CA TYR A 52 8.06 -8.86 -4.01
C TYR A 52 7.68 -7.39 -4.18
N ASP A 53 6.38 -7.04 -4.18
CA ASP A 53 5.91 -5.66 -4.22
C ASP A 53 4.54 -5.48 -3.53
N GLN A 54 4.25 -4.25 -3.09
CA GLN A 54 3.05 -3.90 -2.33
C GLN A 54 1.75 -4.03 -3.13
N VAL A 55 1.80 -3.83 -4.45
CA VAL A 55 0.61 -3.95 -5.32
C VAL A 55 0.25 -5.41 -5.51
N LEU A 56 1.26 -6.27 -5.64
CA LEU A 56 1.06 -7.71 -5.69
C LEU A 56 0.50 -8.24 -4.37
N ASP A 57 0.98 -7.73 -3.21
CA ASP A 57 0.38 -8.06 -1.92
C ASP A 57 -1.11 -7.69 -1.88
N MET A 58 -1.45 -6.48 -2.33
CA MET A 58 -2.84 -6.04 -2.40
C MET A 58 -3.67 -6.88 -3.37
N THR A 59 -3.09 -7.29 -4.50
CA THR A 59 -3.72 -8.20 -5.48
C THR A 59 -4.09 -9.54 -4.84
N PHE A 60 -3.22 -10.10 -3.98
CA PHE A 60 -3.51 -11.33 -3.23
C PHE A 60 -4.53 -11.10 -2.12
N ILE A 61 -4.45 -9.98 -1.39
CA ILE A 61 -5.46 -9.61 -0.37
C ILE A 61 -6.86 -9.50 -0.98
N LEU A 62 -6.97 -8.92 -2.18
CA LEU A 62 -8.24 -8.74 -2.88
C LEU A 62 -8.69 -9.98 -3.68
N GLY A 63 -7.88 -11.05 -3.72
CA GLY A 63 -8.18 -12.25 -4.49
C GLY A 63 -8.25 -12.03 -6.00
N ASN A 64 -7.70 -10.93 -6.52
CA ASN A 64 -7.69 -10.59 -7.94
C ASN A 64 -6.61 -11.40 -8.68
N LEU A 65 -6.77 -12.72 -8.74
CA LEU A 65 -5.79 -13.60 -9.38
C LEU A 65 -6.15 -13.86 -10.85
N PRO A 66 -5.22 -13.59 -11.79
CA PRO A 66 -5.41 -13.96 -13.20
C PRO A 66 -5.64 -15.46 -13.37
N LYS A 67 -6.45 -15.84 -14.36
CA LYS A 67 -6.83 -17.25 -14.62
C LYS A 67 -5.64 -18.20 -14.65
N ARG A 68 -4.47 -17.75 -15.18
CA ARG A 68 -3.28 -18.58 -15.33
C ARG A 68 -2.63 -19.02 -14.00
N VAL A 69 -3.01 -18.39 -12.88
CA VAL A 69 -2.50 -18.74 -11.53
C VAL A 69 -3.60 -19.19 -10.58
N GLN A 70 -4.86 -19.23 -11.03
CA GLN A 70 -5.97 -19.81 -10.27
C GLN A 70 -5.84 -21.33 -10.18
N GLY A 71 -6.45 -21.93 -9.13
CA GLY A 71 -6.43 -23.40 -8.94
C GLY A 71 -5.07 -23.99 -8.60
N PHE A 72 -4.14 -23.18 -8.13
CA PHE A 72 -2.85 -23.67 -7.65
C PHE A 72 -2.97 -24.32 -6.27
N TYR A 73 -2.45 -25.54 -6.12
CA TYR A 73 -2.56 -26.36 -4.90
C TYR A 73 -1.33 -26.27 -3.97
N GLY A 74 -0.35 -25.42 -4.27
CA GLY A 74 0.85 -25.19 -3.45
C GLY A 74 0.66 -24.11 -2.39
N ALA A 75 1.76 -23.74 -1.73
CA ALA A 75 1.75 -22.62 -0.78
C ALA A 75 1.39 -21.30 -1.47
N GLU A 76 0.68 -20.42 -0.77
CA GLU A 76 0.28 -19.11 -1.30
C GLU A 76 1.48 -18.30 -1.82
N LEU A 77 2.60 -18.34 -1.08
CA LEU A 77 3.81 -17.61 -1.48
C LEU A 77 4.45 -18.17 -2.77
N ASP A 78 4.29 -19.46 -3.06
CA ASP A 78 4.69 -20.02 -4.35
C ASP A 78 3.85 -19.45 -5.50
N ASN A 79 2.54 -19.37 -5.30
CA ASN A 79 1.64 -18.79 -6.29
C ASN A 79 1.90 -17.29 -6.49
N TYR A 80 2.24 -16.59 -5.42
CA TYR A 80 2.65 -15.19 -5.41
C TYR A 80 3.88 -14.96 -6.31
N PHE A 81 4.92 -15.77 -6.16
CA PHE A 81 6.10 -15.71 -7.02
C PHE A 81 5.84 -16.19 -8.44
N ARG A 82 4.93 -17.17 -8.64
CA ARG A 82 4.50 -17.59 -9.98
C ARG A 82 3.84 -16.46 -10.76
N LEU A 83 2.99 -15.67 -10.11
CA LEU A 83 2.39 -14.50 -10.74
C LEU A 83 3.44 -13.45 -11.08
N ALA A 84 4.37 -13.18 -10.16
CA ALA A 84 5.38 -12.15 -10.36
C ALA A 84 6.39 -12.51 -11.47
N ARG A 85 6.95 -13.73 -11.42
CA ARG A 85 8.12 -14.12 -12.21
C ARG A 85 7.82 -15.08 -13.36
N GLY A 86 6.61 -15.63 -13.36
CA GLY A 86 6.28 -16.74 -14.24
C GLY A 86 6.97 -18.05 -13.83
N ARG A 87 6.74 -19.08 -14.59
CA ARG A 87 7.40 -20.39 -14.45
C ARG A 87 7.44 -21.08 -15.80
N SER A 88 8.59 -21.63 -16.17
CA SER A 88 8.73 -22.51 -17.32
C SER A 88 7.96 -23.82 -17.09
N ALA A 89 7.42 -24.41 -18.15
CA ALA A 89 6.84 -25.74 -18.08
C ALA A 89 7.92 -26.75 -17.68
N SER A 90 7.63 -27.63 -16.72
CA SER A 90 8.56 -28.71 -16.35
C SER A 90 8.57 -29.77 -17.44
N ALA A 91 9.75 -30.20 -17.88
CA ALA A 91 9.92 -31.29 -18.84
C ALA A 91 9.64 -32.68 -18.24
N SER A 92 9.49 -32.79 -16.92
CA SER A 92 9.20 -34.03 -16.21
C SER A 92 7.69 -34.31 -16.23
N GLY A 93 7.32 -35.44 -16.85
CA GLY A 93 5.94 -35.88 -17.07
C GLY A 93 5.20 -36.37 -15.81
N ASP A 94 5.45 -35.84 -14.63
CA ASP A 94 4.69 -36.15 -13.42
C ASP A 94 3.39 -35.35 -13.41
N ALA A 95 2.33 -36.08 -13.70
CA ALA A 95 0.99 -35.58 -13.95
C ALA A 95 0.23 -35.16 -12.70
N HIS A 96 0.61 -34.03 -12.08
CA HIS A 96 -0.36 -33.21 -11.36
C HIS A 96 -0.75 -32.02 -12.23
N ALA A 97 -1.85 -32.15 -12.95
CA ALA A 97 -2.28 -31.34 -14.09
C ALA A 97 -2.43 -29.82 -13.84
N GLY A 98 -2.23 -29.32 -12.63
CA GLY A 98 -2.21 -27.90 -12.29
C GLY A 98 -0.82 -27.30 -12.02
N CYS A 99 0.20 -28.12 -11.76
CA CYS A 99 1.52 -27.66 -11.31
C CYS A 99 2.57 -27.53 -12.42
N CYS A 100 2.39 -28.24 -13.55
CA CYS A 100 3.43 -28.41 -14.58
C CYS A 100 3.27 -27.50 -15.80
N ALA A 101 2.14 -26.83 -15.96
CA ALA A 101 1.94 -25.88 -17.04
C ALA A 101 2.79 -24.60 -16.80
N GLY A 102 3.44 -24.13 -17.88
CA GLY A 102 4.15 -22.85 -17.84
C GLY A 102 3.21 -21.71 -17.49
N VAL A 103 3.69 -20.76 -16.70
CA VAL A 103 2.95 -19.54 -16.33
C VAL A 103 3.74 -18.34 -16.80
N THR A 104 3.11 -17.46 -17.58
CA THR A 104 3.73 -16.20 -17.98
C THR A 104 3.82 -15.24 -16.80
N ALA A 105 4.94 -14.54 -16.66
CA ALA A 105 5.12 -13.50 -15.66
C ALA A 105 4.08 -12.39 -15.79
N GLY A 106 3.76 -11.75 -14.69
CA GLY A 106 2.98 -10.51 -14.70
C GLY A 106 3.75 -9.37 -15.38
N GLU A 107 3.02 -8.43 -15.95
CA GLU A 107 3.62 -7.22 -16.47
C GLU A 107 4.15 -6.38 -15.31
N MET A 108 5.34 -5.79 -15.45
CA MET A 108 5.96 -4.94 -14.44
C MET A 108 6.06 -3.51 -14.96
N THR A 109 5.76 -2.53 -14.10
CA THR A 109 5.94 -1.11 -14.41
C THR A 109 6.36 -0.33 -13.16
N LYS A 110 6.73 0.94 -13.34
CA LYS A 110 7.13 1.81 -12.23
C LYS A 110 5.92 2.27 -11.40
N TRP A 111 6.14 2.33 -10.09
CA TRP A 111 5.22 2.95 -9.15
C TRP A 111 5.34 4.47 -9.29
N PHE A 112 4.40 5.07 -10.01
CA PHE A 112 4.45 6.50 -10.38
C PHE A 112 5.80 6.87 -11.02
N ASP A 113 6.42 7.95 -10.62
CA ASP A 113 7.72 8.42 -11.12
C ASP A 113 8.92 7.94 -10.29
N THR A 114 8.74 6.87 -9.49
CA THR A 114 9.81 6.29 -8.66
C THR A 114 10.58 5.18 -9.40
N ASN A 115 11.66 4.71 -8.78
CA ASN A 115 12.37 3.50 -9.23
C ASN A 115 11.80 2.20 -8.64
N TYR A 116 10.76 2.30 -7.80
CA TYR A 116 10.05 1.12 -7.31
C TYR A 116 9.16 0.57 -8.44
N HIS A 117 9.23 -0.74 -8.65
CA HIS A 117 8.45 -1.42 -9.68
C HIS A 117 7.41 -2.33 -9.02
N TYR A 118 6.29 -2.52 -9.67
CA TYR A 118 5.22 -3.40 -9.21
C TYR A 118 4.66 -4.26 -10.33
N ILE A 119 4.08 -5.40 -9.96
CA ILE A 119 3.32 -6.27 -10.88
C ILE A 119 1.95 -5.67 -11.11
N VAL A 120 1.65 -5.38 -12.38
CA VAL A 120 0.42 -4.70 -12.79
C VAL A 120 -0.81 -5.59 -12.54
N PRO A 121 -1.81 -5.15 -11.76
CA PRO A 121 -3.07 -5.86 -11.62
C PRO A 121 -3.78 -6.04 -12.96
N GLU A 122 -4.30 -7.23 -13.22
CA GLU A 122 -5.00 -7.56 -14.45
C GLU A 122 -6.49 -7.62 -14.21
N PHE A 123 -7.24 -6.94 -15.06
CA PHE A 123 -8.71 -6.86 -14.98
C PHE A 123 -9.38 -7.34 -16.27
N THR A 124 -10.59 -7.84 -16.12
CA THR A 124 -11.56 -8.11 -17.20
C THR A 124 -12.94 -7.70 -16.71
N ALA A 125 -13.92 -7.58 -17.59
CA ALA A 125 -15.31 -7.35 -17.21
C ALA A 125 -15.84 -8.41 -16.21
N GLY A 126 -15.31 -9.63 -16.28
CA GLY A 126 -15.66 -10.73 -15.39
C GLY A 126 -14.82 -10.83 -14.10
N THR A 127 -13.96 -9.86 -13.81
CA THR A 127 -13.15 -9.88 -12.57
C THR A 127 -14.05 -9.87 -11.34
N THR A 128 -13.77 -10.78 -10.42
CA THR A 128 -14.38 -10.87 -9.09
C THR A 128 -13.32 -10.67 -8.03
N PHE A 129 -13.73 -10.15 -6.88
CA PHE A 129 -12.85 -9.93 -5.74
C PHE A 129 -13.30 -10.80 -4.58
N SER A 130 -12.35 -11.28 -3.78
CA SER A 130 -12.60 -12.07 -2.57
C SER A 130 -11.50 -11.78 -1.56
N LEU A 131 -11.87 -11.58 -0.30
CA LEU A 131 -10.91 -11.21 0.73
C LEU A 131 -10.01 -12.38 1.12
N ASN A 132 -8.70 -12.13 1.11
CA ASN A 132 -7.66 -13.00 1.67
C ASN A 132 -6.68 -12.17 2.50
N ALA A 133 -7.08 -11.79 3.72
CA ALA A 133 -6.31 -10.91 4.58
C ALA A 133 -5.32 -11.64 5.51
N GLY A 134 -5.22 -12.97 5.45
CA GLY A 134 -4.51 -13.79 6.44
C GLY A 134 -3.08 -13.33 6.71
N ARG A 135 -2.32 -13.01 5.67
CA ARG A 135 -0.93 -12.54 5.81
C ARG A 135 -0.83 -11.17 6.48
N LEU A 136 -1.69 -10.21 6.10
CA LEU A 136 -1.71 -8.87 6.70
C LEU A 136 -2.12 -8.94 8.17
N LEU A 137 -3.13 -9.74 8.50
CA LEU A 137 -3.58 -9.94 9.88
C LEU A 137 -2.50 -10.60 10.74
N ALA A 138 -1.77 -11.59 10.20
CA ALA A 138 -0.63 -12.20 10.90
C ALA A 138 0.47 -11.18 11.20
N GLN A 139 0.79 -10.27 10.26
CA GLN A 139 1.76 -9.20 10.49
C GLN A 139 1.26 -8.20 11.55
N LEU A 140 -0.03 -7.87 11.56
CA LEU A 140 -0.62 -7.02 12.59
C LEU A 140 -0.50 -7.65 13.98
N ASP A 141 -0.78 -8.95 14.08
CA ASP A 141 -0.66 -9.69 15.34
C ASP A 141 0.81 -9.81 15.78
N GLU A 142 1.77 -9.99 14.85
CA GLU A 142 3.21 -9.95 15.15
C GLU A 142 3.60 -8.59 15.76
N ALA A 143 3.21 -7.48 15.12
CA ALA A 143 3.51 -6.13 15.58
C ALA A 143 2.93 -5.86 16.97
N ARG A 144 1.69 -6.28 17.21
CA ARG A 144 1.02 -6.12 18.53
C ARG A 144 1.73 -6.90 19.63
N ARG A 145 2.22 -8.12 19.37
CA ARG A 145 3.00 -8.88 20.36
C ARG A 145 4.30 -8.16 20.75
N LEU A 146 4.85 -7.32 19.87
CA LEU A 146 6.01 -6.48 20.16
C LEU A 146 5.65 -5.17 20.87
N GLY A 147 4.37 -4.92 21.16
CA GLY A 147 3.91 -3.75 21.88
C GLY A 147 3.92 -2.44 21.07
N VAL A 148 4.09 -2.51 19.73
CA VAL A 148 4.04 -1.32 18.90
C VAL A 148 2.61 -0.91 18.56
N LYS A 149 2.35 0.38 18.48
CA LYS A 149 1.07 0.91 18.00
C LYS A 149 1.01 0.78 16.48
N ALA A 150 0.49 -0.34 16.03
CA ALA A 150 0.42 -0.68 14.62
C ALA A 150 -0.62 0.15 13.86
N LYS A 151 -0.23 0.71 12.73
CA LYS A 151 -1.10 1.35 11.75
C LYS A 151 -0.99 0.59 10.43
N PRO A 152 -1.95 -0.29 10.07
CA PRO A 152 -1.95 -0.94 8.78
C PRO A 152 -1.93 0.05 7.62
N VAL A 153 -1.17 -0.27 6.58
CA VAL A 153 -1.06 0.51 5.35
C VAL A 153 -1.52 -0.35 4.19
N ILE A 154 -2.48 0.13 3.42
CA ILE A 154 -3.02 -0.55 2.24
C ILE A 154 -3.14 0.43 1.08
N ILE A 155 -3.05 -0.09 -0.15
CA ILE A 155 -3.32 0.72 -1.35
C ILE A 155 -4.84 0.96 -1.43
N GLY A 156 -5.23 2.19 -1.77
CA GLY A 156 -6.63 2.55 -1.88
C GLY A 156 -7.32 1.98 -3.11
N PRO A 157 -8.65 1.84 -3.06
CA PRO A 157 -9.41 1.17 -4.11
C PRO A 157 -9.33 1.89 -5.46
N VAL A 158 -9.27 3.22 -5.45
CA VAL A 158 -9.26 4.00 -6.69
C VAL A 158 -7.88 3.94 -7.35
N THR A 159 -6.81 4.12 -6.56
CA THR A 159 -5.44 3.92 -7.07
C THR A 159 -5.24 2.49 -7.56
N TYR A 160 -5.71 1.47 -6.83
CA TYR A 160 -5.57 0.07 -7.25
C TYR A 160 -6.20 -0.20 -8.63
N LEU A 161 -7.40 0.33 -8.90
CA LEU A 161 -8.01 0.23 -10.23
C LEU A 161 -7.25 1.03 -11.28
N ALA A 162 -6.76 2.22 -10.92
CA ALA A 162 -6.07 3.10 -11.86
C ALA A 162 -4.73 2.54 -12.36
N ILE A 163 -3.98 1.87 -11.47
CA ILE A 163 -2.66 1.31 -11.81
C ILE A 163 -2.72 -0.05 -12.49
N GLY A 164 -3.88 -0.69 -12.53
CA GLY A 164 -4.08 -1.96 -13.21
C GLY A 164 -4.44 -1.78 -14.69
N LYS A 165 -4.46 -2.89 -15.43
CA LYS A 165 -4.77 -2.92 -16.86
C LYS A 165 -5.93 -3.85 -17.18
N SER A 166 -6.88 -3.36 -17.96
CA SER A 166 -7.90 -4.21 -18.58
C SER A 166 -7.29 -5.07 -19.68
N LYS A 167 -7.59 -6.38 -19.67
CA LYS A 167 -7.13 -7.37 -20.66
C LYS A 167 -8.15 -7.63 -21.75
N ASP A 168 -9.37 -7.12 -21.61
CA ASP A 168 -10.47 -7.28 -22.56
C ASP A 168 -11.07 -5.95 -23.05
N GLY A 169 -10.43 -4.82 -22.66
CA GLY A 169 -10.87 -3.48 -23.04
C GLY A 169 -12.05 -2.93 -22.22
N SER A 170 -12.53 -3.66 -21.19
CA SER A 170 -13.58 -3.19 -20.28
C SER A 170 -13.09 -1.98 -19.45
N ALA A 171 -14.02 -1.10 -19.06
CA ALA A 171 -13.72 0.02 -18.19
C ALA A 171 -13.39 -0.48 -16.78
N ARG A 172 -12.22 -0.07 -16.26
CA ARG A 172 -11.76 -0.48 -14.92
C ARG A 172 -12.65 0.02 -13.81
N LEU A 173 -13.26 1.18 -13.97
CA LEU A 173 -14.17 1.77 -12.98
C LEU A 173 -15.46 0.99 -12.79
N ASP A 174 -15.89 0.18 -13.78
CA ASP A 174 -17.05 -0.71 -13.64
C ASP A 174 -16.86 -1.79 -12.56
N LEU A 175 -15.61 -2.00 -12.14
CA LEU A 175 -15.26 -2.95 -11.08
C LEU A 175 -15.39 -2.34 -9.67
N LEU A 176 -15.54 -1.02 -9.55
CA LEU A 176 -15.50 -0.33 -8.26
C LEU A 176 -16.58 -0.86 -7.30
N GLU A 177 -17.82 -1.01 -7.77
CA GLU A 177 -18.93 -1.50 -6.95
C GLU A 177 -18.70 -2.92 -6.41
N ARG A 178 -17.97 -3.76 -7.16
CA ARG A 178 -17.61 -5.11 -6.71
C ARG A 178 -16.40 -5.13 -5.78
N LEU A 179 -15.54 -4.15 -5.89
CA LEU A 179 -14.32 -4.02 -5.09
C LEU A 179 -14.61 -3.47 -3.69
N LEU A 180 -15.48 -2.48 -3.56
CA LEU A 180 -15.74 -1.76 -2.32
C LEU A 180 -16.22 -2.63 -1.15
N PRO A 181 -17.12 -3.63 -1.33
CA PRO A 181 -17.49 -4.54 -0.25
C PRO A 181 -16.31 -5.30 0.35
N VAL A 182 -15.33 -5.69 -0.49
CA VAL A 182 -14.12 -6.40 -0.04
C VAL A 182 -13.20 -5.49 0.78
N TYR A 183 -13.09 -4.20 0.40
CA TYR A 183 -12.40 -3.22 1.22
C TYR A 183 -13.11 -2.97 2.56
N ALA A 184 -14.44 -2.88 2.56
CA ALA A 184 -15.19 -2.70 3.80
C ALA A 184 -14.99 -3.89 4.75
N GLU A 185 -15.04 -5.12 4.23
CA GLU A 185 -14.76 -6.34 4.99
C GLU A 185 -13.33 -6.35 5.53
N LEU A 186 -12.33 -5.97 4.73
CA LEU A 186 -10.94 -5.85 5.16
C LEU A 186 -10.79 -4.87 6.33
N LEU A 187 -11.37 -3.68 6.22
CA LEU A 187 -11.30 -2.64 7.24
C LEU A 187 -11.97 -3.08 8.55
N ASP A 188 -13.11 -3.78 8.46
CA ASP A 188 -13.79 -4.33 9.63
C ASP A 188 -12.98 -5.45 10.30
N LEU A 189 -12.30 -6.32 9.53
CA LEU A 189 -11.39 -7.31 10.09
C LEU A 189 -10.18 -6.67 10.77
N LEU A 190 -9.59 -5.63 10.18
CA LEU A 190 -8.49 -4.87 10.80
C LEU A 190 -8.93 -4.25 12.13
N ALA A 191 -10.18 -3.73 12.22
CA ALA A 191 -10.75 -3.24 13.46
C ALA A 191 -10.89 -4.35 14.51
N VAL A 192 -11.40 -5.53 14.14
CA VAL A 192 -11.51 -6.70 15.02
C VAL A 192 -10.13 -7.12 15.54
N HIS A 193 -9.09 -7.04 14.71
CA HIS A 193 -7.70 -7.29 15.11
C HIS A 193 -7.05 -6.12 15.85
N GLY A 194 -7.82 -5.08 16.19
CA GLY A 194 -7.41 -3.98 17.09
C GLY A 194 -6.67 -2.83 16.41
N ALA A 195 -6.79 -2.69 15.10
CA ALA A 195 -6.34 -1.48 14.43
C ALA A 195 -7.28 -0.32 14.76
N GLU A 196 -6.71 0.78 15.27
CA GLU A 196 -7.46 2.03 15.49
C GLU A 196 -7.47 2.89 14.23
N TRP A 197 -6.32 2.99 13.58
CA TRP A 197 -6.11 3.72 12.33
C TRP A 197 -5.66 2.77 11.22
N VAL A 198 -6.16 3.02 10.03
CA VAL A 198 -5.67 2.41 8.79
C VAL A 198 -5.28 3.52 7.83
N GLN A 199 -4.07 3.47 7.31
CA GLN A 199 -3.64 4.34 6.24
C GLN A 199 -4.03 3.73 4.90
N ILE A 200 -4.72 4.53 4.08
CA ILE A 200 -5.11 4.17 2.72
C ILE A 200 -4.34 5.07 1.75
N ASP A 201 -3.46 4.46 0.98
CA ASP A 201 -2.57 5.15 0.05
C ASP A 201 -3.27 5.42 -1.28
N GLU A 202 -3.51 6.69 -1.59
CA GLU A 202 -4.13 7.17 -2.82
C GLU A 202 -3.25 8.22 -3.53
N PRO A 203 -2.04 7.85 -3.94
CA PRO A 203 -1.16 8.78 -4.65
C PRO A 203 -1.71 9.21 -6.01
N LEU A 204 -2.73 8.57 -6.54
CA LEU A 204 -3.44 9.02 -7.74
C LEU A 204 -4.00 10.45 -7.57
N LEU A 205 -4.32 10.88 -6.34
CA LEU A 205 -4.85 12.23 -6.05
C LEU A 205 -3.85 13.37 -6.34
N VAL A 206 -2.57 13.09 -6.52
CA VAL A 206 -1.59 14.14 -6.93
C VAL A 206 -1.43 14.24 -8.45
N THR A 207 -2.20 13.49 -9.22
CA THR A 207 -2.23 13.53 -10.68
C THR A 207 -3.46 14.27 -11.19
N GLU A 208 -3.45 14.64 -12.47
CA GLU A 208 -4.67 15.13 -13.13
C GLU A 208 -5.71 14.01 -13.20
N LEU A 209 -6.94 14.30 -12.79
CA LEU A 209 -8.04 13.35 -12.76
C LEU A 209 -9.17 13.76 -13.68
N GLU A 210 -9.58 12.84 -14.54
CA GLU A 210 -10.84 12.97 -15.28
C GLU A 210 -12.04 12.90 -14.32
N ALA A 211 -13.18 13.45 -14.72
CA ALA A 211 -14.38 13.57 -13.89
C ALA A 211 -14.85 12.22 -13.31
N ASP A 212 -14.77 11.14 -14.09
CA ASP A 212 -15.19 9.80 -13.66
C ASP A 212 -14.31 9.27 -12.52
N TRP A 213 -12.99 9.55 -12.56
CA TRP A 213 -12.07 9.19 -11.49
C TRP A 213 -12.30 10.01 -10.22
N GLN A 214 -12.61 11.32 -10.36
CA GLN A 214 -13.01 12.16 -9.23
C GLN A 214 -14.28 11.62 -8.57
N GLN A 215 -15.27 11.24 -9.38
CA GLN A 215 -16.51 10.64 -8.88
C GLN A 215 -16.26 9.28 -8.21
N ALA A 216 -15.31 8.48 -8.73
CA ALA A 216 -14.92 7.21 -8.13
C ALA A 216 -14.38 7.40 -6.70
N PHE A 217 -13.58 8.44 -6.43
CA PHE A 217 -13.15 8.79 -5.06
C PHE A 217 -14.34 9.09 -4.16
N ASN A 218 -15.28 9.92 -4.61
CA ASN A 218 -16.47 10.22 -3.83
C ASN A 218 -17.26 8.94 -3.51
N THR A 219 -17.53 8.11 -4.51
CA THR A 219 -18.25 6.84 -4.33
C THR A 219 -17.54 5.91 -3.36
N ALA A 220 -16.24 5.71 -3.54
CA ALA A 220 -15.44 4.82 -2.72
C ALA A 220 -15.44 5.23 -1.24
N TYR A 221 -15.10 6.47 -0.96
CA TYR A 221 -14.95 6.91 0.43
C TYR A 221 -16.28 7.12 1.13
N HIS A 222 -17.37 7.47 0.41
CA HIS A 222 -18.72 7.45 0.98
C HIS A 222 -19.20 6.03 1.32
N HIS A 223 -18.80 5.02 0.57
CA HIS A 223 -19.07 3.61 0.90
C HIS A 223 -18.30 3.20 2.17
N LEU A 224 -17.02 3.57 2.26
CA LEU A 224 -16.13 3.18 3.37
C LEU A 224 -16.31 4.01 4.66
N LYS A 225 -17.10 5.09 4.65
CA LYS A 225 -17.25 5.99 5.80
C LYS A 225 -17.78 5.36 7.09
N SER A 226 -18.48 4.22 6.96
CA SER A 226 -19.09 3.50 8.09
C SER A 226 -18.19 2.42 8.70
N CYS A 227 -16.97 2.21 8.17
CA CYS A 227 -16.01 1.26 8.71
C CYS A 227 -15.60 1.64 10.13
N ARG A 228 -15.29 0.63 10.94
CA ARG A 228 -15.01 0.79 12.39
C ARG A 228 -13.66 1.41 12.70
N VAL A 229 -12.75 1.50 11.73
CA VAL A 229 -11.43 2.11 11.87
C VAL A 229 -11.43 3.57 11.45
N LYS A 230 -10.50 4.35 11.97
CA LYS A 230 -10.21 5.69 11.49
C LYS A 230 -9.35 5.62 10.24
N LEU A 231 -9.80 6.23 9.13
CA LEU A 231 -9.05 6.24 7.89
C LEU A 231 -8.13 7.46 7.81
N LEU A 232 -6.84 7.23 7.57
CA LEU A 232 -5.87 8.23 7.14
C LEU A 232 -5.69 8.09 5.62
N LEU A 233 -6.27 9.00 4.86
CA LEU A 233 -6.04 9.08 3.41
C LEU A 233 -4.63 9.63 3.17
N ALA A 234 -3.77 8.87 2.50
CA ALA A 234 -2.39 9.30 2.26
C ALA A 234 -2.17 9.60 0.77
N THR A 235 -1.73 10.84 0.52
CA THR A 235 -1.33 11.34 -0.79
C THR A 235 0.15 11.70 -0.75
N TYR A 236 0.88 11.37 -1.79
CA TYR A 236 2.33 11.60 -1.83
C TYR A 236 2.87 11.66 -3.27
N PHE A 237 4.11 12.06 -3.43
CA PHE A 237 4.86 12.32 -4.66
C PHE A 237 4.54 13.64 -5.34
N GLY A 238 3.73 14.50 -4.74
CA GLY A 238 3.41 15.80 -5.31
C GLY A 238 2.36 16.58 -4.53
N ALA A 239 2.04 17.75 -5.04
CA ALA A 239 0.96 18.59 -4.57
C ALA A 239 -0.41 18.04 -5.04
N LEU A 240 -1.48 18.37 -4.33
CA LEU A 240 -2.84 17.99 -4.71
C LEU A 240 -3.43 18.81 -5.86
N HIS A 241 -2.87 19.98 -6.12
CA HIS A 241 -3.34 20.89 -7.18
C HIS A 241 -4.86 21.07 -7.17
N GLU A 242 -5.55 20.77 -8.26
CA GLU A 242 -7.01 20.89 -8.40
C GLU A 242 -7.77 19.91 -7.50
N ASN A 243 -7.14 18.81 -7.08
CA ASN A 243 -7.79 17.79 -6.25
C ASN A 243 -7.85 18.15 -4.76
N LYS A 244 -7.34 19.32 -4.34
CA LYS A 244 -7.38 19.78 -2.92
C LYS A 244 -8.78 19.74 -2.32
N TYR A 245 -9.76 20.28 -3.04
CA TYR A 245 -11.15 20.31 -2.58
C TYR A 245 -11.71 18.90 -2.45
N LEU A 246 -11.47 18.04 -3.44
CA LEU A 246 -11.89 16.64 -3.40
C LEU A 246 -11.29 15.94 -2.16
N ALA A 247 -9.97 15.95 -2.02
CA ALA A 247 -9.27 15.28 -0.92
C ALA A 247 -9.71 15.80 0.47
N ALA A 248 -9.88 17.11 0.62
CA ALA A 248 -10.33 17.74 1.86
C ALA A 248 -11.72 17.29 2.29
N ASN A 249 -12.62 17.01 1.34
CA ASN A 249 -14.02 16.71 1.61
C ASN A 249 -14.36 15.21 1.64
N LEU A 250 -13.43 14.31 1.25
CA LEU A 250 -13.65 12.88 1.40
C LEU A 250 -13.91 12.53 2.88
N PRO A 251 -14.88 11.65 3.20
CA PRO A 251 -15.27 11.33 4.57
C PRO A 251 -14.27 10.40 5.27
N VAL A 252 -13.07 10.90 5.54
CA VAL A 252 -11.98 10.23 6.25
C VAL A 252 -11.64 10.97 7.54
N ALA A 253 -11.00 10.30 8.49
CA ALA A 253 -10.64 10.89 9.79
C ALA A 253 -9.36 11.74 9.73
N GLY A 254 -8.50 11.52 8.75
CA GLY A 254 -7.28 12.29 8.54
C GLY A 254 -6.82 12.29 7.10
N LEU A 255 -5.99 13.29 6.76
CA LEU A 255 -5.36 13.44 5.46
C LEU A 255 -3.85 13.61 5.65
N HIS A 256 -3.07 12.81 4.96
CA HIS A 256 -1.63 12.97 4.84
C HIS A 256 -1.28 13.58 3.49
N VAL A 257 -0.39 14.58 3.50
CA VAL A 257 0.09 15.26 2.29
C VAL A 257 1.60 15.40 2.30
N ASP A 258 2.19 15.34 1.12
CA ASP A 258 3.61 15.60 0.88
C ASP A 258 3.88 17.11 1.01
N ALA A 259 4.44 17.50 2.15
CA ALA A 259 4.83 18.88 2.42
C ALA A 259 6.29 19.18 2.02
N VAL A 260 6.95 18.27 1.31
CA VAL A 260 8.24 18.50 0.65
C VAL A 260 7.99 18.99 -0.79
N SER A 261 7.22 18.22 -1.56
CA SER A 261 6.93 18.56 -2.97
C SER A 261 5.72 19.49 -3.11
N GLY A 262 4.76 19.45 -2.17
CA GLY A 262 3.52 20.22 -2.19
C GLY A 262 3.41 21.27 -1.07
N ARG A 263 4.53 21.82 -0.60
CA ARG A 263 4.55 22.74 0.56
C ARG A 263 3.62 23.94 0.43
N ASP A 264 3.55 24.51 -0.76
CA ASP A 264 2.73 25.70 -1.04
C ASP A 264 1.23 25.41 -0.99
N ASP A 265 0.84 24.14 -1.20
CA ASP A 265 -0.55 23.70 -1.11
C ASP A 265 -1.05 23.47 0.32
N VAL A 266 -0.13 23.39 1.32
CA VAL A 266 -0.51 23.04 2.70
C VAL A 266 -1.45 24.08 3.32
N LEU A 267 -1.11 25.36 3.27
CA LEU A 267 -1.95 26.42 3.87
C LEU A 267 -3.32 26.55 3.18
N PRO A 268 -3.42 26.60 1.83
CA PRO A 268 -4.70 26.52 1.15
C PRO A 268 -5.54 25.30 1.53
N LEU A 269 -4.90 24.13 1.64
CA LEU A 269 -5.59 22.90 2.04
C LEU A 269 -6.12 22.97 3.47
N LEU A 270 -5.34 23.49 4.42
CA LEU A 270 -5.78 23.65 5.83
C LEU A 270 -7.05 24.48 5.97
N ASN A 271 -7.24 25.49 5.11
CA ASN A 271 -8.45 26.30 5.09
C ASN A 271 -9.70 25.55 4.56
N LEU A 272 -9.50 24.47 3.82
CA LEU A 272 -10.57 23.62 3.30
C LEU A 272 -10.90 22.45 4.23
N LEU A 273 -9.97 22.05 5.11
CA LEU A 273 -10.11 20.85 5.93
C LEU A 273 -11.08 21.07 7.10
N PRO A 274 -12.06 20.17 7.31
CA PRO A 274 -12.88 20.16 8.50
C PRO A 274 -12.07 20.09 9.79
N LEU A 275 -12.50 20.82 10.84
CA LEU A 275 -11.78 20.97 12.10
C LEU A 275 -11.60 19.67 12.89
N HIS A 276 -12.34 18.62 12.57
CA HIS A 276 -12.23 17.31 13.23
C HIS A 276 -11.18 16.40 12.60
N LYS A 277 -10.66 16.71 11.41
CA LYS A 277 -9.69 15.87 10.72
C LYS A 277 -8.28 16.05 11.26
N VAL A 278 -7.58 14.94 11.37
CA VAL A 278 -6.12 14.92 11.56
C VAL A 278 -5.44 15.36 10.26
N VAL A 279 -4.36 16.12 10.40
CA VAL A 279 -3.50 16.55 9.30
C VAL A 279 -2.12 15.94 9.52
N SER A 280 -1.72 15.03 8.66
CA SER A 280 -0.39 14.46 8.65
C SER A 280 0.46 15.15 7.60
N LEU A 281 1.51 15.83 8.03
CA LEU A 281 2.43 16.54 7.14
C LEU A 281 3.70 15.75 6.90
N GLY A 282 3.95 15.42 5.65
CA GLY A 282 5.15 14.74 5.19
C GLY A 282 6.31 15.70 5.02
N VAL A 283 7.07 15.94 6.07
CA VAL A 283 8.13 16.98 6.12
C VAL A 283 9.54 16.45 5.98
N VAL A 284 9.72 15.14 6.08
CA VAL A 284 10.99 14.46 5.82
C VAL A 284 10.95 13.85 4.44
N ASN A 285 11.92 14.21 3.58
CA ASN A 285 11.91 13.70 2.20
C ASN A 285 12.13 12.18 2.16
N GLY A 286 11.09 11.45 1.74
CA GLY A 286 11.09 10.00 1.63
C GLY A 286 11.64 9.46 0.30
N ARG A 287 12.21 10.33 -0.57
CA ARG A 287 12.69 9.95 -1.91
C ARG A 287 14.19 10.15 -2.14
N ASN A 288 14.89 10.74 -1.18
CA ASN A 288 16.33 10.98 -1.30
C ASN A 288 17.06 10.70 0.01
N VAL A 289 18.40 10.69 -0.05
CA VAL A 289 19.29 10.39 1.08
C VAL A 289 19.70 11.63 1.88
N TRP A 290 19.31 12.83 1.44
CA TRP A 290 19.77 14.07 2.06
C TRP A 290 19.10 14.27 3.42
N LYS A 291 19.90 14.63 4.39
CA LYS A 291 19.42 15.01 5.72
C LYS A 291 18.45 16.20 5.61
N THR A 292 17.31 16.06 6.26
CA THR A 292 16.36 17.17 6.40
C THR A 292 16.99 18.29 7.26
N ASP A 293 16.87 19.54 6.82
CA ASP A 293 17.16 20.70 7.68
C ASP A 293 16.08 20.80 8.75
N LEU A 294 16.39 20.27 9.93
CA LEU A 294 15.45 20.21 11.05
C LEU A 294 15.09 21.59 11.58
N ASN A 295 16.03 22.57 11.56
CA ASN A 295 15.74 23.91 12.06
C ASN A 295 14.75 24.63 11.15
N ALA A 296 15.01 24.67 9.85
CA ALA A 296 14.09 25.27 8.89
C ALA A 296 12.73 24.56 8.86
N THR A 297 12.72 23.24 9.09
CA THR A 297 11.48 22.46 9.17
C THR A 297 10.68 22.82 10.44
N LEU A 298 11.34 22.94 11.59
CA LEU A 298 10.72 23.30 12.86
C LEU A 298 10.18 24.73 12.82
N ASP A 299 10.94 25.69 12.28
CA ASP A 299 10.50 27.09 12.14
C ASP A 299 9.21 27.18 11.31
N TRP A 300 9.08 26.34 10.28
CA TRP A 300 7.87 26.27 9.46
C TRP A 300 6.71 25.55 10.16
N LEU A 301 6.99 24.49 10.91
CA LEU A 301 5.96 23.69 11.59
C LEU A 301 5.42 24.39 12.85
N GLU A 302 6.20 25.19 13.54
CA GLU A 302 5.81 25.77 14.83
C GLU A 302 4.51 26.57 14.78
N PRO A 303 4.28 27.49 13.81
CA PRO A 303 3.01 28.20 13.68
C PRO A 303 1.84 27.24 13.39
N LEU A 304 2.07 26.19 12.59
CA LEU A 304 1.06 25.18 12.26
C LEU A 304 0.72 24.34 13.49
N ALA A 305 1.71 23.95 14.28
CA ALA A 305 1.52 23.19 15.52
C ALA A 305 0.70 23.98 16.55
N ARG A 306 0.95 25.28 16.69
CA ARG A 306 0.14 26.15 17.55
C ARG A 306 -1.33 26.21 17.12
N ASN A 307 -1.59 26.18 15.83
CA ASN A 307 -2.95 26.27 15.29
C ASN A 307 -3.67 24.90 15.29
N LEU A 308 -3.00 23.84 14.89
CA LEU A 308 -3.58 22.51 14.74
C LEU A 308 -3.61 21.70 16.04
N GLY A 309 -2.66 21.97 16.96
CA GLY A 309 -2.54 21.22 18.22
C GLY A 309 -2.43 19.70 17.98
N PRO A 310 -3.23 18.89 18.68
CA PRO A 310 -3.14 17.42 18.59
C PRO A 310 -3.61 16.86 17.24
N ARG A 311 -4.16 17.69 16.38
CA ARG A 311 -4.53 17.27 15.01
C ARG A 311 -3.34 17.21 14.06
N LEU A 312 -2.21 17.83 14.42
CA LEU A 312 -0.99 17.77 13.61
C LEU A 312 -0.26 16.45 13.87
N TRP A 313 -0.04 15.71 12.80
CA TRP A 313 0.89 14.59 12.76
C TRP A 313 2.07 14.93 11.86
N ILE A 314 3.23 14.38 12.19
CA ILE A 314 4.47 14.57 11.44
C ILE A 314 4.90 13.21 10.88
N ALA A 315 5.26 13.18 9.61
CA ALA A 315 5.62 11.96 8.90
C ALA A 315 6.68 12.23 7.83
N PRO A 316 7.29 11.19 7.23
CA PRO A 316 7.96 11.30 5.94
C PRO A 316 6.97 11.67 4.84
N SER A 317 7.45 12.32 3.76
CA SER A 317 6.62 12.73 2.62
C SER A 317 5.97 11.57 1.88
N CYS A 318 6.60 10.40 1.92
CA CYS A 318 6.10 9.11 1.43
C CYS A 318 6.78 7.99 2.20
N SER A 319 6.48 6.74 1.87
CA SER A 319 7.17 5.59 2.45
C SER A 319 8.69 5.69 2.24
N LEU A 320 9.47 5.45 3.29
CA LEU A 320 10.94 5.39 3.23
C LEU A 320 11.45 4.22 2.36
N LEU A 321 10.54 3.37 1.89
CA LEU A 321 10.82 2.37 0.85
C LEU A 321 11.44 3.00 -0.42
N HIS A 322 11.16 4.26 -0.69
CA HIS A 322 11.63 4.99 -1.87
C HIS A 322 12.97 5.71 -1.66
N VAL A 323 13.49 5.74 -0.44
CA VAL A 323 14.82 6.28 -0.16
C VAL A 323 15.87 5.30 -0.69
N PRO A 324 16.84 5.73 -1.51
CA PRO A 324 17.97 4.88 -1.86
C PRO A 324 18.69 4.43 -0.59
N VAL A 325 18.95 3.13 -0.48
CA VAL A 325 19.75 2.63 0.63
C VAL A 325 21.21 2.98 0.38
N ASP A 326 21.91 3.18 1.47
CA ASP A 326 23.35 3.29 1.51
C ASP A 326 24.03 2.25 0.61
N LEU A 327 25.06 2.70 -0.07
CA LEU A 327 25.86 1.92 -1.01
C LEU A 327 26.85 1.01 -0.31
#